data_74ac291753d7ed13c475ea6401d0e941
#
_entry.id   74ac291753d7ed13c475ea6401d0e941
#
_cell.length_a   1.000
_cell.length_b   1.000
_cell.length_c   1.000
_cell.angle_alpha   90.00
_cell.angle_beta   90.00
_cell.angle_gamma   90.00
#
_symmetry.space_group_name_H-M   'P 1'
#
loop_
_entity.id
_entity.type
_entity.pdbx_description
1 polymer ?
#
loop_
_entity_poly.entity_id
_entity_poly.type
_entity_poly.pdbx_seq_one_letter_code
_entity_poly.pdbx_strand_id
1 'polypeptide(L)'
;MDEPLLSVRELRVDFVTDSGNFRAVDGLTFDIPKGKTVALVGESGSGKSITAQAILQILPKQAKIGAGSIVFNDPAVGEAVDITGLEAESSAMREMRGGRIAMIFQEPMTSLSPLHTIGDQISESYLTHIADDPAAAKTHTLEVLERVGFPDPKRALNTYPFELSGGLRQRAMIAMALITRPALLIADEPTTALDVTTQAQILDLIKKLQIETGMSVLLITHDLGVVANVADEVVVIYRGRVMEAGS
;
A
#
# COMPACT_ATOMS: atom_id res chain seq x y z
N MET A 1 -9.13 -0.74 24.87
CA MET A 1 -8.89 -0.26 23.50
C MET A 1 -8.41 -1.47 22.72
N ASP A 2 -8.98 -1.76 21.58
CA ASP A 2 -8.53 -2.88 20.75
C ASP A 2 -7.11 -2.59 20.25
N GLU A 3 -6.27 -3.61 20.19
CA GLU A 3 -4.91 -3.49 19.68
C GLU A 3 -4.94 -3.07 18.21
N PRO A 4 -4.13 -2.09 17.79
CA PRO A 4 -4.07 -1.64 16.41
C PRO A 4 -3.61 -2.76 15.47
N LEU A 5 -3.96 -2.68 14.18
CA LEU A 5 -3.50 -3.61 13.16
C LEU A 5 -1.98 -3.50 12.93
N LEU A 6 -1.49 -2.26 12.87
CA LEU A 6 -0.06 -1.97 12.75
C LEU A 6 0.34 -0.91 13.75
N SER A 7 1.46 -1.14 14.44
CA SER A 7 2.09 -0.17 15.35
C SER A 7 3.50 0.13 14.89
N VAL A 8 3.79 1.40 14.65
CA VAL A 8 5.14 1.91 14.39
C VAL A 8 5.63 2.63 15.64
N ARG A 9 6.80 2.27 16.16
CA ARG A 9 7.37 2.84 17.38
C ARG A 9 8.81 3.27 17.16
N GLU A 10 9.10 4.54 17.39
CA GLU A 10 10.46 5.14 17.35
C GLU A 10 11.24 4.74 16.07
N LEU A 11 10.53 4.56 14.95
CA LEU A 11 11.14 4.11 13.69
C LEU A 11 12.19 5.11 13.21
N ARG A 12 13.38 4.61 12.90
CA ARG A 12 14.47 5.40 12.30
C ARG A 12 14.99 4.69 11.06
N VAL A 13 15.06 5.46 9.97
CA VAL A 13 15.61 4.97 8.71
C VAL A 13 16.75 5.88 8.26
N ASP A 14 17.93 5.30 8.14
CA ASP A 14 19.17 5.97 7.77
C ASP A 14 19.57 5.58 6.36
N PHE A 15 20.00 6.56 5.56
CA PHE A 15 20.64 6.39 4.26
C PHE A 15 22.15 6.52 4.41
N VAL A 16 22.87 5.60 3.78
CA VAL A 16 24.33 5.61 3.68
C VAL A 16 24.67 5.92 2.22
N THR A 17 25.24 7.10 1.97
CA THR A 17 25.64 7.54 0.63
C THR A 17 27.11 7.95 0.61
N ASP A 18 27.69 8.03 -0.58
CA ASP A 18 29.09 8.46 -0.76
C ASP A 18 29.34 9.89 -0.26
N SER A 19 28.29 10.71 -0.24
CA SER A 19 28.33 12.11 0.26
C SER A 19 28.11 12.23 1.76
N GLY A 20 27.85 11.11 2.47
CA GLY A 20 27.58 11.06 3.91
C GLY A 20 26.27 10.37 4.26
N ASN A 21 26.02 10.24 5.54
CA ASN A 21 24.80 9.60 6.05
C ASN A 21 23.75 10.67 6.36
N PHE A 22 22.49 10.39 6.02
CA PHE A 22 21.38 11.21 6.47
C PHE A 22 20.23 10.35 6.97
N ARG A 23 19.43 10.90 7.88
CA ARG A 23 18.27 10.23 8.46
C ARG A 23 17.01 10.70 7.77
N ALA A 24 16.33 9.78 7.09
CA ALA A 24 15.08 10.08 6.39
C ALA A 24 13.85 9.97 7.28
N VAL A 25 13.89 9.09 8.29
CA VAL A 25 12.85 8.90 9.33
C VAL A 25 13.54 8.93 10.68
N ASP A 26 13.05 9.73 11.63
CA ASP A 26 13.70 9.98 12.91
C ASP A 26 12.74 9.92 14.10
N GLY A 27 12.53 8.72 14.62
CA GLY A 27 11.68 8.47 15.79
C GLY A 27 10.19 8.54 15.49
N LEU A 28 9.77 8.09 14.29
CA LEU A 28 8.38 8.10 13.88
C LEU A 28 7.57 7.09 14.70
N THR A 29 6.45 7.57 15.28
CA THR A 29 5.56 6.76 16.12
C THR A 29 4.11 7.05 15.76
N PHE A 30 3.36 6.01 15.33
CA PHE A 30 1.92 6.09 15.04
C PHE A 30 1.30 4.68 14.99
N ASP A 31 -0.02 4.63 15.04
CA ASP A 31 -0.80 3.41 14.94
C ASP A 31 -1.71 3.42 13.72
N ILE A 32 -2.05 2.23 13.21
CA ILE A 32 -3.12 2.03 12.23
C ILE A 32 -4.14 1.11 12.89
N PRO A 33 -5.30 1.65 13.32
CA PRO A 33 -6.36 0.84 13.90
C PRO A 33 -6.99 -0.10 12.86
N LYS A 34 -7.57 -1.21 13.33
CA LYS A 34 -8.28 -2.18 12.46
C LYS A 34 -9.47 -1.53 11.76
N GLY A 35 -9.60 -1.73 10.46
CA GLY A 35 -10.71 -1.23 9.66
C GLY A 35 -10.77 0.30 9.53
N LYS A 36 -9.68 1.02 9.80
CA LYS A 36 -9.61 2.48 9.72
C LYS A 36 -8.66 2.95 8.62
N THR A 37 -8.90 4.17 8.16
CA THR A 37 -8.02 4.89 7.25
C THR A 37 -7.18 5.90 8.04
N VAL A 38 -5.87 5.70 8.06
CA VAL A 38 -4.89 6.65 8.61
C VAL A 38 -4.21 7.37 7.46
N ALA A 39 -4.27 8.70 7.44
CA ALA A 39 -3.56 9.51 6.46
C ALA A 39 -2.19 9.94 7.00
N LEU A 40 -1.13 9.61 6.30
CA LEU A 40 0.23 10.08 6.57
C LEU A 40 0.53 11.26 5.64
N VAL A 41 0.59 12.46 6.20
CA VAL A 41 0.63 13.72 5.45
C VAL A 41 1.95 14.45 5.69
N GLY A 42 2.46 15.14 4.68
CA GLY A 42 3.65 15.97 4.80
C GLY A 42 4.21 16.37 3.44
N GLU A 43 5.17 17.27 3.43
CA GLU A 43 5.85 17.72 2.22
C GLU A 43 6.59 16.59 1.50
N SER A 44 6.93 16.77 0.23
CA SER A 44 7.81 15.86 -0.50
C SER A 44 9.16 15.74 0.23
N GLY A 45 9.67 14.52 0.35
CA GLY A 45 10.91 14.25 1.09
C GLY A 45 10.78 14.22 2.63
N SER A 46 9.56 14.31 3.19
CA SER A 46 9.36 14.22 4.65
C SER A 46 9.51 12.81 5.23
N GLY A 47 9.68 11.77 4.41
CA GLY A 47 9.88 10.38 4.85
C GLY A 47 8.67 9.46 4.68
N LYS A 48 7.54 9.92 4.10
CA LYS A 48 6.29 9.14 3.95
C LYS A 48 6.48 7.83 3.21
N SER A 49 6.96 7.88 1.96
CA SER A 49 7.16 6.69 1.12
C SER A 49 8.23 5.77 1.68
N ILE A 50 9.28 6.32 2.32
CA ILE A 50 10.30 5.54 3.01
C ILE A 50 9.69 4.78 4.20
N THR A 51 8.74 5.37 4.91
CA THR A 51 8.00 4.68 5.99
C THR A 51 7.19 3.50 5.42
N ALA A 52 6.48 3.69 4.31
CA ALA A 52 5.76 2.61 3.63
C ALA A 52 6.69 1.48 3.17
N GLN A 53 7.82 1.85 2.57
CA GLN A 53 8.84 0.88 2.14
C GLN A 53 9.49 0.14 3.31
N ALA A 54 9.66 0.80 4.46
CA ALA A 54 10.16 0.16 5.68
C ALA A 54 9.16 -0.88 6.22
N ILE A 55 7.84 -0.58 6.20
CA ILE A 55 6.79 -1.53 6.60
C ILE A 55 6.84 -2.80 5.72
N LEU A 56 7.11 -2.66 4.43
CA LEU A 56 7.20 -3.78 3.49
C LEU A 56 8.61 -4.38 3.37
N GLN A 57 9.59 -3.82 4.05
CA GLN A 57 11.00 -4.19 3.92
C GLN A 57 11.51 -4.18 2.46
N ILE A 58 11.10 -3.17 1.69
CA ILE A 58 11.55 -2.93 0.31
C ILE A 58 12.36 -1.63 0.20
N LEU A 59 13.08 -1.29 1.25
CA LEU A 59 13.95 -0.12 1.26
C LEU A 59 15.01 -0.20 0.16
N PRO A 60 15.43 0.93 -0.44
CA PRO A 60 16.59 0.98 -1.33
C PRO A 60 17.83 0.42 -0.65
N LYS A 61 18.77 -0.12 -1.43
CA LYS A 61 20.01 -0.74 -0.91
C LYS A 61 20.83 0.18 0.00
N GLN A 62 20.74 1.49 -0.22
CA GLN A 62 21.44 2.50 0.57
C GLN A 62 20.71 2.85 1.89
N ALA A 63 19.48 2.37 2.07
CA ALA A 63 18.67 2.66 3.26
C ALA A 63 18.57 1.43 4.16
N LYS A 64 18.55 1.67 5.48
CA LYS A 64 18.35 0.62 6.49
C LYS A 64 17.52 1.15 7.67
N ILE A 65 16.78 0.25 8.29
CA ILE A 65 16.15 0.51 9.58
C ILE A 65 17.27 0.52 10.63
N GLY A 66 17.49 1.69 11.24
CA GLY A 66 18.53 1.89 12.24
C GLY A 66 18.05 1.65 13.68
N ALA A 67 16.76 1.85 13.94
CA ALA A 67 16.12 1.62 15.25
C ALA A 67 14.60 1.65 15.14
N GLY A 68 13.91 1.28 16.20
CA GLY A 68 12.46 1.23 16.33
C GLY A 68 11.89 -0.14 15.99
N SER A 69 10.56 -0.25 16.03
CA SER A 69 9.83 -1.47 15.70
C SER A 69 8.61 -1.19 14.85
N ILE A 70 8.21 -2.18 14.05
CA ILE A 70 6.98 -2.18 13.26
C ILE A 70 6.26 -3.49 13.58
N VAL A 71 5.23 -3.41 14.42
CA VAL A 71 4.48 -4.59 14.88
C VAL A 71 3.18 -4.70 14.10
N PHE A 72 3.00 -5.83 13.41
CA PHE A 72 1.79 -6.16 12.68
C PHE A 72 0.96 -7.18 13.47
N ASN A 73 -0.27 -6.81 13.81
CA ASN A 73 -1.18 -7.60 14.64
C ASN A 73 -2.44 -7.97 13.85
N ASP A 74 -2.28 -8.90 12.92
CA ASP A 74 -3.40 -9.42 12.12
C ASP A 74 -3.87 -10.74 12.71
N PRO A 75 -5.15 -10.85 13.14
CA PRO A 75 -5.69 -12.09 13.69
C PRO A 75 -5.58 -13.30 12.76
N ALA A 76 -5.49 -13.10 11.45
CA ALA A 76 -5.33 -14.18 10.48
C ALA A 76 -3.90 -14.75 10.46
N VAL A 77 -2.92 -14.01 10.95
CA VAL A 77 -1.51 -14.46 11.09
C VAL A 77 -1.30 -15.15 12.43
N GLY A 78 -2.15 -14.86 13.43
CA GLY A 78 -2.09 -15.42 14.78
C GLY A 78 -1.44 -14.45 15.77
N GLU A 79 -0.17 -14.65 16.10
CA GLU A 79 0.57 -13.76 17.02
C GLU A 79 1.04 -12.49 16.30
N ALA A 80 1.16 -11.40 17.08
CA ALA A 80 1.72 -10.15 16.59
C ALA A 80 3.18 -10.33 16.14
N VAL A 81 3.53 -9.83 14.98
CA VAL A 81 4.84 -10.00 14.35
C VAL A 81 5.57 -8.67 14.27
N ASP A 82 6.78 -8.59 14.83
CA ASP A 82 7.67 -7.46 14.58
C ASP A 82 8.36 -7.63 13.22
N ILE A 83 7.89 -6.87 12.23
CA ILE A 83 8.40 -6.86 10.88
C ILE A 83 9.89 -6.47 10.83
N THR A 84 10.34 -5.59 11.73
CA THR A 84 11.74 -5.14 11.74
C THR A 84 12.72 -6.25 12.12
N GLY A 85 12.24 -7.28 12.81
CA GLY A 85 13.01 -8.47 13.17
C GLY A 85 13.09 -9.54 12.07
N LEU A 86 12.31 -9.39 10.98
CA LEU A 86 12.32 -10.34 9.88
C LEU A 86 13.40 -10.01 8.85
N GLU A 87 13.97 -11.03 8.25
CA GLU A 87 14.78 -10.83 7.04
C GLU A 87 13.87 -10.53 5.85
N ALA A 88 14.25 -9.53 5.03
CA ALA A 88 13.44 -9.04 3.90
C ALA A 88 13.09 -10.14 2.88
N GLU A 89 13.95 -11.16 2.72
CA GLU A 89 13.75 -12.27 1.79
C GLU A 89 13.26 -13.56 2.46
N SER A 90 12.89 -13.50 3.75
CA SER A 90 12.32 -14.65 4.46
C SER A 90 10.93 -15.03 3.91
N SER A 91 10.54 -16.29 4.07
CA SER A 91 9.20 -16.77 3.70
C SER A 91 8.11 -16.00 4.45
N ALA A 92 8.31 -15.74 5.75
CA ALA A 92 7.37 -14.98 6.56
C ALA A 92 7.15 -13.55 6.01
N MET A 93 8.22 -12.85 5.58
CA MET A 93 8.07 -11.51 4.98
C MET A 93 7.43 -11.56 3.59
N ARG A 94 7.71 -12.59 2.79
CA ARG A 94 7.07 -12.79 1.48
C ARG A 94 5.58 -13.08 1.60
N GLU A 95 5.16 -13.86 2.60
CA GLU A 95 3.74 -14.12 2.89
C GLU A 95 3.00 -12.86 3.33
N MET A 96 3.65 -12.00 4.11
CA MET A 96 3.07 -10.71 4.50
C MET A 96 3.01 -9.73 3.32
N ARG A 97 4.10 -9.62 2.57
CA ARG A 97 4.22 -8.70 1.42
C ARG A 97 3.38 -9.19 0.26
N GLY A 98 2.30 -8.46 -0.08
CA GLY A 98 1.34 -8.81 -1.11
C GLY A 98 0.21 -9.71 -0.63
N GLY A 99 0.44 -10.61 0.34
CA GLY A 99 -0.59 -11.46 0.91
C GLY A 99 -1.44 -10.75 1.97
N ARG A 100 -0.80 -10.15 2.97
CA ARG A 100 -1.51 -9.50 4.10
C ARG A 100 -1.38 -7.99 4.10
N ILE A 101 -0.26 -7.46 3.59
CA ILE A 101 0.00 -6.03 3.42
C ILE A 101 0.26 -5.80 1.93
N ALA A 102 -0.66 -5.11 1.27
CA ALA A 102 -0.53 -4.74 -0.14
C ALA A 102 -0.20 -3.25 -0.30
N MET A 103 0.41 -2.89 -1.42
CA MET A 103 0.76 -1.50 -1.71
C MET A 103 0.36 -1.09 -3.12
N ILE A 104 -0.21 0.11 -3.21
CA ILE A 104 -0.39 0.87 -4.45
C ILE A 104 0.73 1.88 -4.49
N PHE A 105 1.59 1.78 -5.51
CA PHE A 105 2.74 2.68 -5.70
C PHE A 105 2.32 3.99 -6.39
N GLN A 106 3.12 5.02 -6.20
CA GLN A 106 2.87 6.38 -6.71
C GLN A 106 2.72 6.44 -8.24
N GLU A 107 3.48 5.62 -8.99
CA GLU A 107 3.49 5.68 -10.46
C GLU A 107 2.96 4.39 -11.09
N PRO A 108 1.75 4.41 -11.72
CA PRO A 108 1.20 3.24 -12.42
C PRO A 108 2.06 2.75 -13.58
N MET A 109 2.79 3.66 -14.21
CA MET A 109 3.61 3.34 -15.40
C MET A 109 4.84 2.51 -15.07
N THR A 110 5.37 2.63 -13.88
CA THR A 110 6.56 1.89 -13.41
C THR A 110 6.19 0.62 -12.67
N SER A 111 4.94 0.53 -12.19
CA SER A 111 4.45 -0.59 -11.38
C SER A 111 3.82 -1.72 -12.20
N LEU A 112 3.31 -1.41 -13.40
CA LEU A 112 2.74 -2.40 -14.32
C LEU A 112 3.76 -2.78 -15.39
N SER A 113 3.98 -4.07 -15.58
CA SER A 113 4.85 -4.59 -16.66
C SER A 113 4.21 -4.31 -18.02
N PRO A 114 4.90 -3.63 -18.94
CA PRO A 114 4.37 -3.38 -20.28
C PRO A 114 4.29 -4.64 -21.16
N LEU A 115 4.93 -5.72 -20.74
CA LEU A 115 5.08 -6.97 -21.50
C LEU A 115 4.01 -8.03 -21.16
N HIS A 116 3.24 -7.81 -20.09
CA HIS A 116 2.22 -8.74 -19.61
C HIS A 116 0.85 -8.09 -19.62
N THR A 117 -0.19 -8.88 -19.85
CA THR A 117 -1.56 -8.39 -19.81
C THR A 117 -1.98 -8.03 -18.39
N ILE A 118 -3.02 -7.22 -18.25
CA ILE A 118 -3.59 -6.88 -16.94
C ILE A 118 -4.08 -8.14 -16.21
N GLY A 119 -4.70 -9.06 -16.96
CA GLY A 119 -5.16 -10.33 -16.40
C GLY A 119 -4.02 -11.18 -15.85
N ASP A 120 -2.90 -11.28 -16.58
CA ASP A 120 -1.74 -12.05 -16.13
C ASP A 120 -1.16 -11.49 -14.83
N GLN A 121 -0.96 -10.16 -14.77
CA GLN A 121 -0.36 -9.49 -13.61
C GLN A 121 -1.24 -9.59 -12.35
N ILE A 122 -2.56 -9.44 -12.49
CA ILE A 122 -3.48 -9.60 -11.35
C ILE A 122 -3.53 -11.08 -10.92
N SER A 123 -3.62 -12.01 -11.88
CA SER A 123 -3.66 -13.47 -11.60
C SER A 123 -2.37 -13.95 -10.92
N GLU A 124 -1.21 -13.39 -11.27
CA GLU A 124 0.07 -13.74 -10.65
C GLU A 124 0.05 -13.48 -9.13
N SER A 125 -0.54 -12.37 -8.68
CA SER A 125 -0.67 -12.09 -7.25
C SER A 125 -1.53 -13.16 -6.54
N TYR A 126 -2.59 -13.64 -7.17
CA TYR A 126 -3.40 -14.74 -6.64
C TYR A 126 -2.62 -16.05 -6.56
N LEU A 127 -1.96 -16.44 -7.66
CA LEU A 127 -1.19 -17.68 -7.75
C LEU A 127 -0.01 -17.71 -6.76
N THR A 128 0.57 -16.53 -6.49
CA THR A 128 1.71 -16.43 -5.58
C THR A 128 1.29 -16.53 -4.11
N HIS A 129 0.14 -15.96 -3.73
CA HIS A 129 -0.22 -15.76 -2.33
C HIS A 129 -1.44 -16.56 -1.84
N ILE A 130 -2.30 -17.03 -2.73
CA ILE A 130 -3.57 -17.67 -2.33
C ILE A 130 -3.59 -19.16 -2.68
N ALA A 131 -3.47 -19.50 -3.96
CA ALA A 131 -3.51 -20.89 -4.41
C ALA A 131 -2.93 -21.05 -5.82
N ASP A 132 -2.22 -22.13 -6.05
CA ASP A 132 -1.73 -22.51 -7.38
C ASP A 132 -2.86 -23.15 -8.20
N ASP A 133 -3.88 -22.36 -8.51
CA ASP A 133 -5.05 -22.74 -9.31
C ASP A 133 -5.33 -21.65 -10.38
N PRO A 134 -4.89 -21.86 -11.62
CA PRO A 134 -5.11 -20.88 -12.70
C PRO A 134 -6.58 -20.62 -13.04
N ALA A 135 -7.47 -21.60 -12.85
CA ALA A 135 -8.89 -21.42 -13.14
C ALA A 135 -9.55 -20.53 -12.07
N ALA A 136 -9.24 -20.77 -10.80
CA ALA A 136 -9.66 -19.93 -9.69
C ALA A 136 -9.05 -18.52 -9.81
N ALA A 137 -7.76 -18.40 -10.11
CA ALA A 137 -7.09 -17.13 -10.32
C ALA A 137 -7.79 -16.26 -11.39
N LYS A 138 -8.13 -16.85 -12.54
CA LYS A 138 -8.88 -16.15 -13.60
C LYS A 138 -10.26 -15.70 -13.14
N THR A 139 -10.99 -16.55 -12.40
CA THR A 139 -12.31 -16.20 -11.86
C THR A 139 -12.23 -15.03 -10.91
N HIS A 140 -11.32 -15.08 -9.92
CA HIS A 140 -11.10 -14.00 -8.96
C HIS A 140 -10.56 -12.72 -9.62
N THR A 141 -9.76 -12.85 -10.67
CA THR A 141 -9.32 -11.69 -11.47
C THR A 141 -10.50 -10.97 -12.11
N LEU A 142 -11.46 -11.70 -12.68
CA LEU A 142 -12.68 -11.10 -13.21
C LEU A 142 -13.51 -10.39 -12.13
N GLU A 143 -13.72 -11.06 -11.00
CA GLU A 143 -14.45 -10.50 -9.86
C GLU A 143 -13.82 -9.20 -9.34
N VAL A 144 -12.49 -9.17 -9.17
CA VAL A 144 -11.83 -7.95 -8.68
C VAL A 144 -11.84 -6.83 -9.72
N LEU A 145 -11.71 -7.14 -11.01
CA LEU A 145 -11.83 -6.15 -12.08
C LEU A 145 -13.24 -5.53 -12.12
N GLU A 146 -14.30 -6.32 -11.91
CA GLU A 146 -15.67 -5.80 -11.77
C GLU A 146 -15.79 -4.88 -10.54
N ARG A 147 -15.27 -5.31 -9.39
CA ARG A 147 -15.31 -4.53 -8.15
C ARG A 147 -14.60 -3.18 -8.24
N VAL A 148 -13.47 -3.12 -8.95
CA VAL A 148 -12.78 -1.84 -9.17
C VAL A 148 -13.38 -1.02 -10.32
N GLY A 149 -14.43 -1.51 -10.96
CA GLY A 149 -15.22 -0.77 -11.94
C GLY A 149 -14.56 -0.71 -13.33
N PHE A 150 -13.97 -1.81 -13.81
CA PHE A 150 -13.60 -1.92 -15.21
C PHE A 150 -14.85 -1.99 -16.08
N PRO A 151 -14.90 -1.24 -17.21
CA PRO A 151 -16.07 -1.23 -18.10
C PRO A 151 -16.31 -2.59 -18.77
N ASP A 152 -15.25 -3.32 -19.09
CA ASP A 152 -15.27 -4.66 -19.69
C ASP A 152 -14.16 -5.53 -19.04
N PRO A 153 -14.47 -6.20 -17.93
CA PRO A 153 -13.52 -7.06 -17.22
C PRO A 153 -12.98 -8.21 -18.08
N LYS A 154 -13.80 -8.78 -18.95
CA LYS A 154 -13.38 -9.89 -19.83
C LYS A 154 -12.34 -9.43 -20.86
N ARG A 155 -12.54 -8.26 -21.44
CA ARG A 155 -11.57 -7.66 -22.34
C ARG A 155 -10.29 -7.29 -21.62
N ALA A 156 -10.39 -6.74 -20.39
CA ALA A 156 -9.25 -6.32 -19.59
C ALA A 156 -8.25 -7.47 -19.32
N LEU A 157 -8.72 -8.72 -19.24
CA LEU A 157 -7.82 -9.88 -19.08
C LEU A 157 -6.72 -9.96 -20.15
N ASN A 158 -7.03 -9.56 -21.37
CA ASN A 158 -6.10 -9.64 -22.51
C ASN A 158 -5.59 -8.25 -22.95
N THR A 159 -5.82 -7.21 -22.15
CA THR A 159 -5.40 -5.82 -22.44
C THR A 159 -4.05 -5.54 -21.81
N TYR A 160 -3.18 -4.86 -22.52
CA TYR A 160 -1.88 -4.44 -22.00
C TYR A 160 -1.98 -3.06 -21.31
N PRO A 161 -1.08 -2.74 -20.36
CA PRO A 161 -1.12 -1.47 -19.64
C PRO A 161 -1.09 -0.23 -20.53
N PHE A 162 -0.35 -0.26 -21.63
CA PHE A 162 -0.24 0.89 -22.57
C PHE A 162 -1.53 1.18 -23.34
N GLU A 163 -2.47 0.23 -23.43
CA GLU A 163 -3.79 0.41 -24.05
C GLU A 163 -4.80 1.10 -23.12
N LEU A 164 -4.47 1.26 -21.83
CA LEU A 164 -5.35 1.79 -20.80
C LEU A 164 -5.13 3.29 -20.55
N SER A 165 -6.21 4.00 -20.20
CA SER A 165 -6.12 5.35 -19.63
C SER A 165 -5.45 5.33 -18.26
N GLY A 166 -4.99 6.50 -17.78
CA GLY A 166 -4.39 6.62 -16.44
C GLY A 166 -5.29 6.10 -15.32
N GLY A 167 -6.57 6.46 -15.32
CA GLY A 167 -7.54 5.98 -14.34
C GLY A 167 -7.78 4.46 -14.41
N LEU A 168 -7.76 3.85 -15.60
CA LEU A 168 -7.88 2.39 -15.72
C LEU A 168 -6.61 1.66 -15.28
N ARG A 169 -5.42 2.22 -15.54
CA ARG A 169 -4.16 1.68 -14.97
C ARG A 169 -4.18 1.72 -13.45
N GLN A 170 -4.67 2.82 -12.87
CA GLN A 170 -4.82 2.95 -11.42
C GLN A 170 -5.78 1.90 -10.86
N ARG A 171 -6.93 1.67 -11.51
CA ARG A 171 -7.87 0.62 -11.13
C ARG A 171 -7.26 -0.77 -11.26
N ALA A 172 -6.41 -1.02 -12.25
CA ALA A 172 -5.68 -2.29 -12.39
C ALA A 172 -4.70 -2.52 -11.24
N MET A 173 -3.96 -1.50 -10.81
CA MET A 173 -3.08 -1.60 -9.63
C MET A 173 -3.87 -1.84 -8.34
N ILE A 174 -5.02 -1.18 -8.18
CA ILE A 174 -5.92 -1.43 -7.05
C ILE A 174 -6.40 -2.89 -7.09
N ALA A 175 -6.82 -3.40 -8.26
CA ALA A 175 -7.25 -4.79 -8.42
C ALA A 175 -6.13 -5.78 -8.04
N MET A 176 -4.90 -5.53 -8.51
CA MET A 176 -3.73 -6.35 -8.21
C MET A 176 -3.41 -6.37 -6.70
N ALA A 177 -3.56 -5.22 -6.01
CA ALA A 177 -3.38 -5.14 -4.57
C ALA A 177 -4.49 -5.85 -3.78
N LEU A 178 -5.73 -5.87 -4.29
CA LEU A 178 -6.90 -6.35 -3.56
C LEU A 178 -7.25 -7.82 -3.81
N ILE A 179 -6.70 -8.47 -4.83
CA ILE A 179 -7.03 -9.85 -5.16
C ILE A 179 -6.67 -10.82 -4.02
N THR A 180 -5.66 -10.48 -3.23
CA THR A 180 -5.22 -11.24 -2.06
C THR A 180 -6.03 -10.95 -0.79
N ARG A 181 -6.96 -10.00 -0.83
CA ARG A 181 -7.76 -9.54 0.33
C ARG A 181 -6.87 -9.16 1.52
N PRO A 182 -5.99 -8.18 1.37
CA PRO A 182 -5.05 -7.80 2.42
C PRO A 182 -5.76 -7.24 3.64
N ALA A 183 -5.14 -7.37 4.82
CA ALA A 183 -5.60 -6.70 6.04
C ALA A 183 -5.23 -5.20 6.04
N LEU A 184 -4.09 -4.85 5.42
CA LEU A 184 -3.61 -3.48 5.28
C LEU A 184 -3.33 -3.16 3.81
N LEU A 185 -3.93 -2.08 3.33
CA LEU A 185 -3.59 -1.45 2.05
C LEU A 185 -2.77 -0.18 2.30
N ILE A 186 -1.57 -0.12 1.78
CA ILE A 186 -0.76 1.10 1.75
C ILE A 186 -0.98 1.76 0.38
N ALA A 187 -1.50 2.97 0.36
CA ALA A 187 -1.75 3.74 -0.87
C ALA A 187 -0.80 4.95 -0.88
N ASP A 188 0.31 4.83 -1.60
CA ASP A 188 1.32 5.90 -1.69
C ASP A 188 1.00 6.81 -2.87
N GLU A 189 0.47 7.98 -2.57
CA GLU A 189 0.01 9.00 -3.52
C GLU A 189 -0.85 8.41 -4.66
N PRO A 190 -1.93 7.70 -4.37
CA PRO A 190 -2.65 6.86 -5.33
C PRO A 190 -3.36 7.64 -6.43
N THR A 191 -3.36 8.96 -6.37
CA THR A 191 -4.05 9.86 -7.32
C THR A 191 -3.11 10.80 -8.06
N THR A 192 -1.81 10.69 -7.83
CA THR A 192 -0.81 11.51 -8.53
C THR A 192 -0.90 11.31 -10.05
N ALA A 193 -0.78 12.38 -10.80
CA ALA A 193 -0.90 12.44 -12.27
C ALA A 193 -2.29 12.08 -12.85
N LEU A 194 -3.35 12.11 -12.06
CA LEU A 194 -4.73 11.98 -12.51
C LEU A 194 -5.44 13.35 -12.50
N ASP A 195 -6.44 13.51 -13.37
CA ASP A 195 -7.33 14.67 -13.32
C ASP A 195 -8.22 14.65 -12.05
N VAL A 196 -8.73 15.82 -11.63
CA VAL A 196 -9.48 15.99 -10.38
C VAL A 196 -10.70 15.05 -10.27
N THR A 197 -11.41 14.83 -11.39
CA THR A 197 -12.59 13.96 -11.40
C THR A 197 -12.18 12.49 -11.18
N THR A 198 -11.14 12.03 -11.87
CA THR A 198 -10.60 10.68 -11.71
C THR A 198 -10.00 10.48 -10.32
N GLN A 199 -9.33 11.50 -9.76
CA GLN A 199 -8.83 11.44 -8.37
C GLN A 199 -9.95 11.15 -7.38
N ALA A 200 -11.05 11.92 -7.44
CA ALA A 200 -12.20 11.70 -6.56
C ALA A 200 -12.76 10.28 -6.70
N GLN A 201 -12.92 9.79 -7.94
CA GLN A 201 -13.41 8.44 -8.19
C GLN A 201 -12.50 7.33 -7.62
N ILE A 202 -11.18 7.49 -7.67
CA ILE A 202 -10.22 6.52 -7.10
C ILE A 202 -10.28 6.52 -5.58
N LEU A 203 -10.39 7.68 -4.95
CA LEU A 203 -10.49 7.79 -3.49
C LEU A 203 -11.81 7.21 -2.97
N ASP A 204 -12.92 7.51 -3.63
CA ASP A 204 -14.22 6.93 -3.31
C ASP A 204 -14.21 5.40 -3.48
N LEU A 205 -13.53 4.90 -4.52
CA LEU A 205 -13.35 3.48 -4.74
C LEU A 205 -12.57 2.83 -3.59
N ILE A 206 -11.43 3.40 -3.18
CA ILE A 206 -10.63 2.88 -2.06
C ILE A 206 -11.46 2.87 -0.77
N LYS A 207 -12.19 3.97 -0.49
CA LYS A 207 -13.05 4.07 0.70
C LYS A 207 -14.17 3.03 0.68
N LYS A 208 -14.86 2.86 -0.45
CA LYS A 208 -15.89 1.84 -0.62
C LYS A 208 -15.33 0.44 -0.36
N LEU A 209 -14.20 0.09 -0.96
CA LEU A 209 -13.56 -1.21 -0.81
C LEU A 209 -13.07 -1.44 0.63
N GLN A 210 -12.56 -0.41 1.30
CA GLN A 210 -12.18 -0.45 2.71
C GLN A 210 -13.37 -0.83 3.59
N ILE A 211 -14.54 -0.20 3.40
CA ILE A 211 -15.76 -0.49 4.14
C ILE A 211 -16.27 -1.91 3.85
N GLU A 212 -16.27 -2.33 2.56
CA GLU A 212 -16.76 -3.64 2.15
C GLU A 212 -15.92 -4.80 2.67
N THR A 213 -14.60 -4.62 2.75
CA THR A 213 -13.66 -5.68 3.14
C THR A 213 -13.26 -5.64 4.60
N GLY A 214 -13.45 -4.51 5.27
CA GLY A 214 -12.96 -4.27 6.63
C GLY A 214 -11.44 -4.10 6.73
N MET A 215 -10.73 -3.94 5.59
CA MET A 215 -9.28 -3.70 5.60
C MET A 215 -8.96 -2.35 6.21
N SER A 216 -7.75 -2.19 6.73
CA SER A 216 -7.22 -0.88 7.12
C SER A 216 -6.48 -0.25 5.93
N VAL A 217 -6.41 1.09 5.92
CA VAL A 217 -5.72 1.83 4.86
C VAL A 217 -4.71 2.80 5.48
N LEU A 218 -3.46 2.75 5.00
CA LEU A 218 -2.48 3.81 5.17
C LEU A 218 -2.44 4.64 3.89
N LEU A 219 -3.06 5.82 3.93
CA LEU A 219 -3.09 6.75 2.80
C LEU A 219 -1.94 7.74 2.92
N ILE A 220 -1.00 7.72 2.00
CA ILE A 220 0.08 8.69 1.92
C ILE A 220 -0.30 9.74 0.89
N THR A 221 -0.31 11.00 1.30
CA THR A 221 -0.63 12.12 0.41
C THR A 221 -0.04 13.43 0.92
N HIS A 222 0.04 14.43 0.06
CA HIS A 222 0.34 15.82 0.41
C HIS A 222 -0.90 16.72 0.28
N ASP A 223 -2.05 16.16 -0.14
CA ASP A 223 -3.30 16.90 -0.36
C ASP A 223 -4.24 16.78 0.84
N LEU A 224 -4.34 17.85 1.62
CA LEU A 224 -5.22 17.94 2.79
C LEU A 224 -6.72 17.89 2.43
N GLY A 225 -7.09 18.31 1.22
CA GLY A 225 -8.47 18.22 0.74
C GLY A 225 -8.91 16.76 0.56
N VAL A 226 -7.99 15.90 0.12
CA VAL A 226 -8.19 14.45 0.05
C VAL A 226 -8.39 13.86 1.44
N VAL A 227 -7.51 14.21 2.37
CA VAL A 227 -7.50 13.68 3.75
C VAL A 227 -8.83 13.93 4.46
N ALA A 228 -9.35 15.15 4.38
CA ALA A 228 -10.60 15.56 5.04
C ALA A 228 -11.82 14.71 4.64
N ASN A 229 -11.79 14.06 3.47
CA ASN A 229 -12.92 13.28 2.95
C ASN A 229 -12.81 11.78 3.22
N VAL A 230 -11.60 11.25 3.43
CA VAL A 230 -11.38 9.80 3.45
C VAL A 230 -10.73 9.28 4.73
N ALA A 231 -9.97 10.10 5.47
CA ALA A 231 -9.23 9.68 6.64
C ALA A 231 -10.09 9.68 7.91
N ASP A 232 -9.91 8.66 8.74
CA ASP A 232 -10.42 8.61 10.12
C ASP A 232 -9.44 9.28 11.08
N GLU A 233 -8.12 9.12 10.81
CA GLU A 233 -7.04 9.70 11.60
C GLU A 233 -5.97 10.28 10.66
N VAL A 234 -5.29 11.31 11.14
CA VAL A 234 -4.24 12.01 10.39
C VAL A 234 -2.96 12.05 11.21
N VAL A 235 -1.85 11.73 10.56
CA VAL A 235 -0.50 11.86 11.11
C VAL A 235 0.29 12.80 10.20
N VAL A 236 0.63 13.98 10.72
CA VAL A 236 1.42 14.98 10.00
C VAL A 236 2.89 14.75 10.27
N ILE A 237 3.68 14.59 9.21
CA ILE A 237 5.12 14.39 9.33
C ILE A 237 5.91 15.52 8.64
N TYR A 238 6.99 15.91 9.28
CA TYR A 238 7.93 16.89 8.76
C TYR A 238 9.36 16.44 9.10
N ARG A 239 10.23 16.38 8.09
CA ARG A 239 11.63 15.95 8.24
C ARG A 239 11.80 14.66 9.05
N GLY A 240 11.00 13.66 8.73
CA GLY A 240 11.09 12.33 9.35
C GLY A 240 10.48 12.20 10.75
N ARG A 241 9.82 13.22 11.28
CA ARG A 241 9.21 13.22 12.62
C ARG A 241 7.72 13.49 12.57
N VAL A 242 6.96 12.90 13.49
CA VAL A 242 5.57 13.28 13.72
C VAL A 242 5.52 14.67 14.35
N MET A 243 4.77 15.55 13.75
CA MET A 243 4.51 16.90 14.26
C MET A 243 3.18 16.97 14.99
N GLU A 244 2.16 16.29 14.45
CA GLU A 244 0.82 16.29 14.98
C GLU A 244 0.12 14.99 14.59
N ALA A 245 -0.77 14.48 15.43
CA ALA A 245 -1.66 13.37 15.12
C ALA A 245 -3.03 13.64 15.75
N GLY A 246 -4.11 13.30 15.02
CA GLY A 246 -5.48 13.53 15.46
C GLY A 246 -6.51 12.84 14.57
N SER A 247 -7.78 12.92 14.96
CA SER A 247 -8.96 12.39 14.27
C SER A 247 -9.82 13.53 13.70
#